data_aa5b501117ab916ed428f4a218216adf
#
_entry.id   aa5b501117ab916ed428f4a218216adf
#
_cell.length_a   1.000
_cell.length_b   1.000
_cell.length_c   1.000
_cell.angle_alpha   90.00
_cell.angle_beta   90.00
_cell.angle_gamma   90.00
#
_symmetry.space_group_name_H-M   'P 1'
#
loop_
_entity.id
_entity.type
_entity.pdbx_description
1 polymer ?
#
loop_
_entity_poly.entity_id
_entity_poly.type
_entity_poly.pdbx_seq_one_letter_code
_entity_poly.pdbx_strand_id
1 'polypeptide(L)'
;MRHQTVLLLGPPGAGKGTQGRVLGSIPGFCHSACGDVFRRLNPNSELGRVFLEYSSRGKLVPDDITVKMWHAHIRGIQFTGAYKPESDLLVLDGIPRNAEQAEMLASEIEVLKVLHLVCHD
;
A
#
# COMPACT_ATOMS: atom_id res chain seq x y z
N MET A 1 -2.99 1.02 -18.22
CA MET A 1 -4.14 0.49 -17.49
C MET A 1 -3.94 0.72 -16.00
N ARG A 2 -4.93 1.33 -15.35
CA ARG A 2 -4.82 1.62 -13.92
C ARG A 2 -5.29 0.42 -13.09
N HIS A 3 -4.70 0.27 -11.92
CA HIS A 3 -5.10 -0.79 -10.98
C HIS A 3 -6.44 -0.44 -10.35
N GLN A 4 -7.43 -1.32 -10.46
CA GLN A 4 -8.71 -1.15 -9.77
C GLN A 4 -8.50 -1.33 -8.27
N THR A 5 -8.91 -0.34 -7.50
CA THR A 5 -8.48 -0.21 -6.10
C THR A 5 -9.63 0.12 -5.18
N VAL A 6 -9.58 -0.47 -3.99
CA VAL A 6 -10.38 -0.07 -2.83
C VAL A 6 -9.42 0.53 -1.81
N LEU A 7 -9.69 1.74 -1.36
CA LEU A 7 -8.89 2.38 -0.31
C LEU A 7 -9.48 2.06 1.05
N LEU A 8 -8.62 1.63 1.95
CA LEU A 8 -8.99 1.33 3.33
C LEU A 8 -8.37 2.42 4.23
N LEU A 9 -9.21 3.26 4.81
CA LEU A 9 -8.80 4.38 5.63
C LEU A 9 -9.28 4.19 7.07
N GLY A 10 -8.53 4.72 8.01
CA GLY A 10 -8.89 4.69 9.40
C GLY A 10 -7.67 4.89 10.30
N PRO A 11 -7.88 5.35 11.54
CA PRO A 11 -6.78 5.51 12.47
C PRO A 11 -6.26 4.14 12.95
N PRO A 12 -5.04 4.10 13.49
CA PRO A 12 -4.54 2.89 14.16
C PRO A 12 -5.53 2.48 15.27
N GLY A 13 -5.78 1.19 15.39
CA GLY A 13 -6.71 0.67 16.39
C GLY A 13 -8.16 0.58 15.95
N ALA A 14 -8.49 1.03 14.73
CA ALA A 14 -9.86 0.91 14.19
C ALA A 14 -10.12 -0.46 13.54
N GLY A 15 -9.16 -1.39 13.60
CA GLY A 15 -9.28 -2.70 12.98
C GLY A 15 -8.95 -2.72 11.49
N LYS A 16 -8.29 -1.69 11.00
CA LYS A 16 -7.98 -1.54 9.58
C LYS A 16 -7.16 -2.71 9.03
N GLY A 17 -6.10 -3.09 9.74
CA GLY A 17 -5.27 -4.22 9.34
C GLY A 17 -6.03 -5.53 9.34
N THR A 18 -6.91 -5.75 10.32
CA THR A 18 -7.76 -6.93 10.40
C THR A 18 -8.73 -6.99 9.23
N GLN A 19 -9.41 -5.88 8.94
CA GLN A 19 -10.34 -5.82 7.81
C GLN A 19 -9.61 -6.02 6.47
N GLY A 20 -8.42 -5.44 6.32
CA GLY A 20 -7.62 -5.63 5.12
C GLY A 20 -7.26 -7.10 4.90
N ARG A 21 -6.85 -7.80 5.96
CA ARG A 21 -6.53 -9.22 5.86
C ARG A 21 -7.76 -10.07 5.53
N VAL A 22 -8.91 -9.74 6.12
CA VAL A 22 -10.17 -10.44 5.82
C VAL A 22 -10.53 -10.26 4.34
N LEU A 23 -10.48 -9.03 3.83
CA LEU A 23 -10.75 -8.76 2.41
C LEU A 23 -9.75 -9.48 1.52
N GLY A 24 -8.46 -9.47 1.88
CA GLY A 24 -7.41 -10.13 1.11
C GLY A 24 -7.52 -11.65 1.08
N SER A 25 -8.30 -12.26 1.99
CA SER A 25 -8.55 -13.69 1.98
C SER A 25 -9.66 -14.10 1.01
N ILE A 26 -10.42 -13.13 0.49
CA ILE A 26 -11.49 -13.37 -0.47
C ILE A 26 -10.88 -13.47 -1.87
N PRO A 27 -11.20 -14.51 -2.67
CA PRO A 27 -10.71 -14.59 -4.04
C PRO A 27 -11.07 -13.33 -4.84
N GLY A 28 -10.13 -12.82 -5.59
CA GLY A 28 -10.28 -11.59 -6.37
C GLY A 28 -9.91 -10.31 -5.64
N PHE A 29 -9.44 -10.40 -4.39
CA PHE A 29 -8.92 -9.26 -3.64
C PHE A 29 -7.45 -9.47 -3.27
N CYS A 30 -6.66 -8.42 -3.38
CA CYS A 30 -5.26 -8.45 -2.96
C CYS A 30 -5.01 -7.31 -1.97
N HIS A 31 -4.72 -7.65 -0.73
CA HIS A 31 -4.44 -6.67 0.33
C HIS A 31 -2.98 -6.24 0.28
N SER A 32 -2.73 -4.95 0.20
CA SER A 32 -1.39 -4.37 0.26
C SER A 32 -1.35 -3.32 1.37
N ALA A 33 -0.75 -3.68 2.49
CA ALA A 33 -0.54 -2.75 3.60
C ALA A 33 0.80 -2.04 3.42
N CYS A 34 0.84 -0.75 3.73
CA CYS A 34 2.06 0.05 3.64
C CYS A 34 3.18 -0.54 4.52
N GLY A 35 2.82 -1.04 5.71
CA GLY A 35 3.79 -1.69 6.58
C GLY A 35 4.44 -2.92 5.94
N ASP A 36 3.69 -3.69 5.16
CA ASP A 36 4.22 -4.86 4.46
C ASP A 36 5.20 -4.45 3.37
N VAL A 37 4.94 -3.34 2.69
CA VAL A 37 5.86 -2.80 1.69
C VAL A 37 7.23 -2.55 2.31
N PHE A 38 7.25 -1.91 3.47
CA PHE A 38 8.50 -1.62 4.17
C PHE A 38 9.17 -2.89 4.71
N ARG A 39 8.41 -3.81 5.28
CA ARG A 39 8.97 -5.04 5.86
C ARG A 39 9.59 -5.97 4.83
N ARG A 40 9.06 -5.97 3.61
CA ARG A 40 9.54 -6.82 2.52
C ARG A 40 10.64 -6.17 1.67
N LEU A 41 11.00 -4.94 2.00
CA LEU A 41 12.01 -4.21 1.27
C LEU A 41 13.39 -4.82 1.52
N ASN A 42 14.10 -5.15 0.43
CA ASN A 42 15.47 -5.68 0.55
C ASN A 42 16.39 -4.56 1.06
N PRO A 43 17.02 -4.73 2.25
CA PRO A 43 17.88 -3.68 2.81
C PRO A 43 19.13 -3.40 1.98
N ASN A 44 19.51 -4.31 1.10
CA ASN A 44 20.66 -4.13 0.21
C ASN A 44 20.30 -3.48 -1.12
N SER A 45 19.01 -3.28 -1.40
CA SER A 45 18.57 -2.57 -2.60
C SER A 45 18.77 -1.06 -2.42
N GLU A 46 18.77 -0.32 -3.52
CA GLU A 46 18.88 1.14 -3.47
C GLU A 46 17.76 1.76 -2.64
N LEU A 47 16.51 1.35 -2.88
CA LEU A 47 15.38 1.85 -2.10
C LEU A 47 15.46 1.44 -0.62
N GLY A 48 15.95 0.23 -0.35
CA GLY A 48 16.15 -0.24 1.02
C GLY A 48 17.17 0.58 1.78
N ARG A 49 18.26 0.96 1.13
CA ARG A 49 19.27 1.82 1.74
C ARG A 49 18.72 3.21 2.03
N VAL A 50 17.98 3.79 1.10
CA VAL A 50 17.35 5.09 1.30
C VAL A 50 16.36 5.03 2.46
N PHE A 51 15.54 4.00 2.51
CA PHE A 51 14.59 3.81 3.61
C PHE A 51 15.30 3.73 4.96
N LEU A 52 16.36 2.93 5.05
CA LEU A 52 17.12 2.78 6.29
C LEU A 52 17.77 4.08 6.72
N GLU A 53 18.24 4.88 5.78
CA GLU A 53 18.83 6.19 6.09
C GLU A 53 17.82 7.09 6.80
N TYR A 54 16.59 7.19 6.29
CA TYR A 54 15.56 8.00 6.93
C TYR A 54 15.08 7.39 8.26
N SER A 55 14.81 6.09 8.27
CA SER A 55 14.27 5.44 9.47
C SER A 55 15.27 5.42 10.62
N SER A 56 16.56 5.26 10.35
CA SER A 56 17.60 5.27 11.39
C SER A 56 17.76 6.63 12.06
N ARG A 57 17.36 7.70 11.38
CA ARG A 57 17.39 9.06 11.91
C ARG A 57 16.04 9.47 12.50
N GLY A 58 15.07 8.59 12.54
CA GLY A 58 13.73 8.91 13.01
C GLY A 58 12.96 9.87 12.12
N LYS A 59 13.35 10.02 10.86
CA LYS A 59 12.73 10.92 9.90
C LYS A 59 11.68 10.19 9.07
N LEU A 60 10.64 10.93 8.66
CA LEU A 60 9.64 10.41 7.75
C LEU A 60 10.24 10.25 6.35
N VAL A 61 9.89 9.14 5.71
CA VAL A 61 10.31 8.89 4.32
C VAL A 61 9.55 9.84 3.40
N PRO A 62 10.24 10.53 2.47
CA PRO A 62 9.56 11.42 1.52
C PRO A 62 8.51 10.69 0.69
N ASP A 63 7.47 11.43 0.27
CA ASP A 63 6.34 10.86 -0.47
C ASP A 63 6.75 10.19 -1.77
N ASP A 64 7.67 10.79 -2.52
CA ASP A 64 8.15 10.20 -3.78
C ASP A 64 8.86 8.87 -3.55
N ILE A 65 9.63 8.75 -2.48
CA ILE A 65 10.32 7.51 -2.11
C ILE A 65 9.29 6.45 -1.69
N THR A 66 8.30 6.84 -0.89
CA THR A 66 7.23 5.95 -0.45
C THR A 66 6.48 5.38 -1.65
N VAL A 67 6.13 6.21 -2.62
CA VAL A 67 5.44 5.78 -3.83
C VAL A 67 6.32 4.86 -4.67
N LYS A 68 7.61 5.13 -4.78
CA LYS A 68 8.55 4.26 -5.49
C LYS A 68 8.65 2.88 -4.84
N MET A 69 8.66 2.82 -3.50
CA MET A 69 8.66 1.55 -2.78
C MET A 69 7.37 0.77 -3.03
N TRP A 70 6.23 1.47 -3.03
CA TRP A 70 4.94 0.85 -3.36
C TRP A 70 4.97 0.26 -4.76
N HIS A 71 5.47 1.00 -5.75
CA HIS A 71 5.60 0.53 -7.13
C HIS A 71 6.43 -0.75 -7.22
N ALA A 72 7.59 -0.76 -6.57
CA ALA A 72 8.46 -1.93 -6.58
C ALA A 72 7.75 -3.14 -5.95
N HIS A 73 7.01 -2.91 -4.87
CA HIS A 73 6.25 -3.97 -4.21
C HIS A 73 5.16 -4.54 -5.11
N ILE A 74 4.37 -3.67 -5.75
CA ILE A 74 3.27 -4.10 -6.63
C ILE A 74 3.81 -4.88 -7.83
N ARG A 75 4.92 -4.43 -8.43
CA ARG A 75 5.57 -5.17 -9.51
C ARG A 75 6.04 -6.54 -9.06
N GLY A 76 6.58 -6.62 -7.85
CA GLY A 76 7.03 -7.88 -7.27
C GLY A 76 5.90 -8.88 -7.08
N ILE A 77 4.78 -8.46 -6.53
CA ILE A 77 3.65 -9.37 -6.33
C ILE A 77 2.92 -9.72 -7.63
N GLN A 78 2.98 -8.85 -8.66
CA GLN A 78 2.52 -9.20 -10.00
C GLN A 78 3.42 -10.27 -10.62
N PHE A 79 4.72 -10.11 -10.49
CA PHE A 79 5.70 -11.04 -11.06
C PHE A 79 5.54 -12.44 -10.47
N THR A 80 5.28 -12.56 -9.17
CA THR A 80 5.09 -13.84 -8.50
C THR A 80 3.70 -14.44 -8.72
N GLY A 81 2.76 -13.70 -9.30
CA GLY A 81 1.39 -14.16 -9.49
C GLY A 81 0.50 -13.98 -8.26
N ALA A 82 1.01 -13.35 -7.19
CA ALA A 82 0.21 -13.09 -6.00
C ALA A 82 -0.86 -12.03 -6.24
N TYR A 83 -0.64 -11.16 -7.22
CA TYR A 83 -1.61 -10.15 -7.64
C TYR A 83 -1.74 -10.17 -9.16
N LYS A 84 -2.97 -10.30 -9.64
CA LYS A 84 -3.30 -10.32 -11.07
C LYS A 84 -4.18 -9.12 -11.39
N PRO A 85 -3.63 -8.05 -11.98
CA PRO A 85 -4.39 -6.80 -12.21
C PRO A 85 -5.65 -6.97 -13.03
N GLU A 86 -5.68 -7.94 -13.93
CA GLU A 86 -6.83 -8.19 -14.83
C GLU A 86 -8.02 -8.82 -14.10
N SER A 87 -7.81 -9.43 -12.93
CA SER A 87 -8.86 -10.13 -12.22
C SER A 87 -9.02 -9.73 -10.75
N ASP A 88 -7.99 -9.11 -10.16
CA ASP A 88 -7.98 -8.80 -8.74
C ASP A 88 -8.24 -7.32 -8.48
N LEU A 89 -8.96 -7.05 -7.39
CA LEU A 89 -9.07 -5.71 -6.82
C LEU A 89 -7.96 -5.53 -5.79
N LEU A 90 -7.26 -4.41 -5.91
CA LEU A 90 -6.20 -4.06 -4.97
C LEU A 90 -6.81 -3.33 -3.78
N VAL A 91 -6.56 -3.83 -2.58
CA VAL A 91 -7.00 -3.18 -1.34
C VAL A 91 -5.80 -2.49 -0.73
N LEU A 92 -5.76 -1.16 -0.80
CA LEU A 92 -4.65 -0.37 -0.28
C LEU A 92 -4.93 0.10 1.14
N ASP A 93 -4.00 -0.20 2.04
CA ASP A 93 -4.08 0.09 3.45
C ASP A 93 -2.85 0.90 3.85
N GLY A 94 -3.05 2.17 4.21
CA GLY A 94 -1.98 3.05 4.65
C GLY A 94 -1.31 3.88 3.55
N ILE A 95 -1.75 3.75 2.32
CA ILE A 95 -1.30 4.57 1.20
C ILE A 95 -2.47 4.75 0.22
N PRO A 96 -2.77 5.96 -0.32
CA PRO A 96 -2.11 7.23 0.01
C PRO A 96 -2.45 7.75 1.40
N ARG A 97 -1.51 8.45 2.04
CA ARG A 97 -1.71 9.04 3.36
C ARG A 97 -2.05 10.52 3.30
N ASN A 98 -1.74 11.16 2.17
CA ASN A 98 -1.92 12.60 2.00
C ASN A 98 -2.25 12.90 0.54
N ALA A 99 -2.56 14.16 0.27
CA ALA A 99 -2.93 14.60 -1.06
C ALA A 99 -1.80 14.44 -2.09
N GLU A 100 -0.56 14.65 -1.66
CA GLU A 100 0.61 14.53 -2.53
C GLU A 100 0.79 13.09 -3.02
N GLN A 101 0.67 12.12 -2.11
CA GLN A 101 0.73 10.70 -2.49
C GLN A 101 -0.43 10.32 -3.39
N ALA A 102 -1.63 10.82 -3.10
CA ALA A 102 -2.81 10.55 -3.92
C ALA A 102 -2.61 11.05 -5.35
N GLU A 103 -2.03 12.24 -5.50
CA GLU A 103 -1.72 12.81 -6.80
C GLU A 103 -0.70 11.98 -7.58
N MET A 104 0.34 11.52 -6.89
CA MET A 104 1.37 10.67 -7.49
C MET A 104 0.82 9.32 -7.95
N LEU A 105 -0.20 8.80 -7.29
CA LEU A 105 -0.82 7.52 -7.62
C LEU A 105 -1.97 7.63 -8.62
N ALA A 106 -2.47 8.84 -8.87
CA ALA A 106 -3.70 9.05 -9.65
C ALA A 106 -3.67 8.44 -11.06
N SER A 107 -2.49 8.39 -11.68
CA SER A 107 -2.34 7.81 -13.02
C SER A 107 -2.27 6.28 -12.99
N GLU A 108 -2.13 5.67 -11.81
CA GLU A 108 -1.86 4.24 -11.67
C GLU A 108 -2.97 3.45 -11.01
N ILE A 109 -3.78 4.12 -10.19
CA ILE A 109 -4.90 3.47 -9.52
C ILE A 109 -6.22 4.09 -9.94
N GLU A 110 -7.24 3.26 -10.04
CA GLU A 110 -8.62 3.68 -10.20
C GLU A 110 -9.35 3.33 -8.92
N VAL A 111 -9.72 4.35 -8.15
CA VAL A 111 -10.40 4.15 -6.86
C VAL A 111 -11.87 3.87 -7.11
N LEU A 112 -12.28 2.64 -6.84
CA LEU A 112 -13.68 2.22 -7.01
C LEU A 112 -14.49 2.47 -5.74
N LYS A 113 -13.85 2.37 -4.57
CA LYS A 113 -14.52 2.53 -3.29
C LYS A 113 -13.52 2.95 -2.21
N VAL A 114 -14.00 3.75 -1.27
CA VAL A 114 -13.25 4.11 -0.09
C VAL A 114 -14.02 3.56 1.12
N LEU A 115 -13.34 2.75 1.93
CA LEU A 115 -13.87 2.22 3.18
C LEU A 115 -13.20 2.97 4.33
N HIS A 116 -13.99 3.70 5.09
CA HIS A 116 -13.49 4.46 6.22
C HIS A 116 -13.93 3.80 7.52
N LEU A 117 -12.95 3.24 8.24
CA LEU A 117 -13.20 2.60 9.52
C LEU A 117 -13.14 3.63 10.64
N VAL A 118 -14.13 3.59 11.51
CA VAL A 118 -14.22 4.51 12.65
C VAL A 118 -14.02 3.71 13.93
N CYS A 119 -13.18 4.23 14.81
CA CYS A 119 -12.98 3.62 16.12
C CYS A 119 -14.10 4.09 17.06
N HIS A 120 -14.87 3.13 17.58
CA HIS A 120 -15.89 3.39 18.57
C HIS A 120 -15.37 3.02 19.94
N ASP A 121 -15.40 3.96 20.84
CA ASP A 121 -15.04 3.73 22.25
C ASP A 121 -16.17 3.08 23.02
#